data_9afd4b69f5eb353e19621eb99bca3556
#
_entry.id   9afd4b69f5eb353e19621eb99bca3556
#
_cell.length_a   1.000
_cell.length_b   1.000
_cell.length_c   1.000
_cell.angle_alpha   90.00
_cell.angle_beta   90.00
_cell.angle_gamma   90.00
#
_symmetry.space_group_name_H-M   'P 1'
#
loop_
_entity.id
_entity.type
_entity.pdbx_description
1 polymer ?
#
loop_
_entity_poly.entity_id
_entity_poly.type
_entity_poly.pdbx_seq_one_letter_code
_entity_poly.pdbx_strand_id
1 'polypeptide(L)'
;MSTNDKIIQRTAYPHIVKIDGVCGGEAIIEGTRIAVWHVVDFYYKLGMSIEEILMDWDYLTPAQVFSAMAYYHDNQEEIDRERHENSYEYWKEQYADDIREAAETASE
;
A
#
# COMPACT_ATOMS: atom_id res chain seq x y z
N MET A 1 20.65 16.74 16.94
CA MET A 1 19.43 16.42 16.19
C MET A 1 19.80 15.55 14.99
N SER A 2 19.05 14.51 14.76
CA SER A 2 19.32 13.60 13.68
C SER A 2 18.95 14.20 12.33
N THR A 3 19.84 14.11 11.35
CA THR A 3 19.54 14.57 10.00
C THR A 3 18.62 13.59 9.26
N ASN A 4 18.37 12.42 9.85
CA ASN A 4 17.52 11.39 9.26
C ASN A 4 16.09 11.40 9.77
N ASP A 5 15.76 12.37 10.62
CA ASP A 5 14.41 12.50 11.14
C ASP A 5 13.48 12.87 10.00
N LYS A 6 12.52 12.01 9.76
CA LYS A 6 11.50 12.25 8.75
C LYS A 6 10.27 12.83 9.42
N ILE A 7 9.59 13.72 8.69
CA ILE A 7 8.36 14.30 9.18
C ILE A 7 7.26 13.24 9.09
N ILE A 8 6.65 12.96 10.22
CA ILE A 8 5.55 12.02 10.31
C ILE A 8 4.25 12.82 10.39
N GLN A 9 3.40 12.66 9.40
CA GLN A 9 2.06 13.24 9.41
C GLN A 9 1.10 12.22 9.99
N ARG A 10 0.60 12.51 11.19
CA ARG A 10 -0.39 11.64 11.80
C ARG A 10 -1.76 11.93 11.21
N THR A 11 -2.52 10.88 10.96
CA THR A 11 -3.89 11.02 10.47
C THR A 11 -4.85 11.00 11.64
N ALA A 12 -6.14 11.16 11.37
CA ALA A 12 -7.18 11.03 12.38
C ALA A 12 -7.36 9.60 12.87
N TYR A 13 -6.67 8.65 12.25
CA TYR A 13 -6.82 7.22 12.55
C TYR A 13 -5.62 6.71 13.32
N PRO A 14 -5.85 5.95 14.41
CA PRO A 14 -4.73 5.33 15.13
C PRO A 14 -3.92 4.47 14.17
N HIS A 15 -2.61 4.45 14.36
CA HIS A 15 -1.67 3.62 13.60
C HIS A 15 -1.47 4.00 12.14
N ILE A 16 -2.21 4.97 11.59
CA ILE A 16 -2.10 5.35 10.19
C ILE A 16 -1.39 6.69 10.08
N VAL A 17 -0.28 6.71 9.34
CA VAL A 17 0.58 7.89 9.20
C VAL A 17 1.02 8.04 7.75
N LYS A 18 1.51 9.22 7.41
CA LYS A 18 2.19 9.48 6.14
C LYS A 18 3.60 9.97 6.47
N ILE A 19 4.61 9.40 5.83
CA ILE A 19 6.00 9.75 6.10
C ILE A 19 6.66 10.05 4.77
N ASP A 20 7.28 11.22 4.64
CA ASP A 20 8.00 11.60 3.42
C ASP A 20 9.06 10.55 3.08
N GLY A 21 9.07 10.13 1.81
CA GLY A 21 10.06 9.18 1.32
C GLY A 21 9.81 7.73 1.70
N VAL A 22 8.73 7.46 2.43
CA VAL A 22 8.33 6.08 2.74
C VAL A 22 7.06 5.78 1.95
N CYS A 23 7.10 4.75 1.12
CA CYS A 23 5.99 4.36 0.24
C CYS A 23 5.43 5.57 -0.52
N GLY A 24 6.32 6.45 -1.02
CA GLY A 24 5.91 7.62 -1.79
C GLY A 24 5.07 8.64 -1.02
N GLY A 25 5.09 8.61 0.32
CA GLY A 25 4.28 9.50 1.14
C GLY A 25 2.84 9.05 1.30
N GLU A 26 2.51 7.86 0.83
CA GLU A 26 1.16 7.31 0.96
C GLU A 26 0.86 6.94 2.41
N ALA A 27 -0.43 6.82 2.73
CA ALA A 27 -0.85 6.38 4.07
C ALA A 27 -0.36 4.96 4.33
N ILE A 28 0.31 4.75 5.44
CA ILE A 28 0.88 3.46 5.83
C ILE A 28 0.53 3.14 7.27
N ILE A 29 0.68 1.88 7.63
CA ILE A 29 0.61 1.46 9.03
C ILE A 29 1.93 1.85 9.68
N GLU A 30 1.88 2.64 10.74
CA GLU A 30 3.05 3.16 11.43
C GLU A 30 4.00 2.03 11.84
N GLY A 31 5.29 2.24 11.60
CA GLY A 31 6.30 1.25 11.92
C GLY A 31 6.49 0.19 10.86
N THR A 32 5.78 0.29 9.75
CA THR A 32 5.88 -0.69 8.66
C THR A 32 6.00 0.04 7.33
N ARG A 33 6.20 -0.74 6.27
CA ARG A 33 6.10 -0.26 4.89
C ARG A 33 4.85 -0.78 4.21
N ILE A 34 3.85 -1.12 5.01
CA ILE A 34 2.58 -1.62 4.48
C ILE A 34 1.62 -0.45 4.33
N ALA A 35 1.33 -0.11 3.08
CA ALA A 35 0.38 0.97 2.78
C ALA A 35 -1.04 0.49 3.02
N VAL A 36 -1.92 1.45 3.29
CA VAL A 36 -3.34 1.16 3.45
C VAL A 36 -3.88 0.44 2.21
N TRP A 37 -3.47 0.86 1.01
CA TRP A 37 -3.98 0.24 -0.21
C TRP A 37 -3.59 -1.24 -0.34
N HIS A 38 -2.46 -1.67 0.24
CA HIS A 38 -2.10 -3.09 0.27
C HIS A 38 -3.14 -3.90 1.04
N VAL A 39 -3.48 -3.42 2.23
CA VAL A 39 -4.47 -4.09 3.09
C VAL A 39 -5.82 -4.16 2.38
N VAL A 40 -6.20 -3.05 1.75
CA VAL A 40 -7.48 -2.95 1.04
C VAL A 40 -7.53 -3.93 -0.13
N ASP A 41 -6.43 -4.05 -0.89
CA ASP A 41 -6.38 -4.99 -2.01
C ASP A 41 -6.44 -6.44 -1.53
N PHE A 42 -5.76 -6.76 -0.43
CA PHE A 42 -5.83 -8.12 0.10
C PHE A 42 -7.27 -8.48 0.47
N TYR A 43 -7.98 -7.54 1.09
CA TYR A 43 -9.34 -7.78 1.53
C TYR A 43 -10.33 -7.80 0.36
N TYR A 44 -10.34 -6.74 -0.46
CA TYR A 44 -11.38 -6.58 -1.49
C TYR A 44 -11.02 -7.22 -2.82
N LYS A 45 -9.76 -7.19 -3.22
CA LYS A 45 -9.35 -7.73 -4.52
C LYS A 45 -9.08 -9.23 -4.44
N LEU A 46 -8.37 -9.66 -3.40
CA LEU A 46 -7.99 -11.06 -3.25
C LEU A 46 -8.96 -11.86 -2.39
N GLY A 47 -9.93 -11.19 -1.76
CA GLY A 47 -10.94 -11.88 -0.96
C GLY A 47 -10.44 -12.49 0.33
N MET A 48 -9.32 -12.00 0.87
CA MET A 48 -8.76 -12.53 2.09
C MET A 48 -9.55 -12.05 3.30
N SER A 49 -9.74 -12.94 4.27
CA SER A 49 -10.32 -12.55 5.55
C SER A 49 -9.30 -11.77 6.37
N ILE A 50 -9.76 -11.09 7.41
CA ILE A 50 -8.86 -10.38 8.32
C ILE A 50 -7.87 -11.37 8.94
N GLU A 51 -8.34 -12.55 9.31
CA GLU A 51 -7.48 -13.59 9.90
C GLU A 51 -6.39 -14.02 8.92
N GLU A 52 -6.72 -14.18 7.64
CA GLU A 52 -5.74 -14.55 6.62
C GLU A 52 -4.70 -13.45 6.42
N ILE A 53 -5.14 -12.19 6.44
CA ILE A 53 -4.22 -11.05 6.35
C ILE A 53 -3.24 -11.06 7.52
N LEU A 54 -3.74 -11.33 8.71
CA LEU A 54 -2.90 -11.38 9.92
C LEU A 54 -1.97 -12.59 9.93
N MET A 55 -2.30 -13.65 9.20
CA MET A 55 -1.40 -14.77 9.03
C MET A 55 -0.23 -14.43 8.11
N ASP A 56 -0.49 -13.67 7.06
CA ASP A 56 0.57 -13.25 6.14
C ASP A 56 1.48 -12.20 6.74
N TRP A 57 0.91 -11.28 7.50
CA TRP A 57 1.65 -10.23 8.20
C TRP A 57 1.47 -10.42 9.69
N ASP A 58 2.14 -11.42 10.24
CA ASP A 58 1.95 -11.87 11.62
C ASP A 58 2.42 -10.85 12.66
N TYR A 59 3.19 -9.85 12.25
CA TYR A 59 3.61 -8.78 13.14
C TYR A 59 2.59 -7.64 13.22
N LEU A 60 1.49 -7.72 12.46
CA LEU A 60 0.41 -6.74 12.57
C LEU A 60 -0.61 -7.19 13.62
N THR A 61 -1.30 -6.21 14.18
CA THR A 61 -2.39 -6.47 15.10
C THR A 61 -3.73 -6.25 14.40
N PRO A 62 -4.80 -6.85 14.90
CA PRO A 62 -6.13 -6.56 14.36
C PRO A 62 -6.48 -5.07 14.36
N ALA A 63 -6.09 -4.35 15.43
CA ALA A 63 -6.36 -2.91 15.52
C ALA A 63 -5.73 -2.14 14.37
N GLN A 64 -4.50 -2.51 13.98
CA GLN A 64 -3.82 -1.87 12.86
C GLN A 64 -4.55 -2.12 11.54
N VAL A 65 -4.98 -3.35 11.32
CA VAL A 65 -5.67 -3.72 10.08
C VAL A 65 -7.03 -3.02 10.01
N PHE A 66 -7.79 -3.04 11.11
CA PHE A 66 -9.09 -2.37 11.13
C PHE A 66 -8.96 -0.85 10.98
N SER A 67 -7.90 -0.26 11.55
CA SER A 67 -7.65 1.17 11.39
C SER A 67 -7.37 1.52 9.93
N ALA A 68 -6.60 0.68 9.23
CA ALA A 68 -6.34 0.86 7.81
C ALA A 68 -7.63 0.78 7.00
N MET A 69 -8.51 -0.17 7.33
CA MET A 69 -9.79 -0.30 6.63
C MET A 69 -10.69 0.90 6.89
N ALA A 70 -10.72 1.40 8.13
CA ALA A 70 -11.49 2.59 8.46
C ALA A 70 -10.98 3.80 7.69
N TYR A 71 -9.65 3.97 7.64
CA TYR A 71 -9.05 5.04 6.85
C TYR A 71 -9.50 4.96 5.40
N TYR A 72 -9.47 3.76 4.83
CA TYR A 72 -9.89 3.57 3.46
C TYR A 72 -11.33 4.04 3.23
N HIS A 73 -12.24 3.60 4.08
CA HIS A 73 -13.66 3.90 3.87
C HIS A 73 -13.97 5.39 3.98
N ASP A 74 -13.19 6.13 4.74
CA ASP A 74 -13.37 7.58 4.85
C ASP A 74 -12.52 8.36 3.84
N ASN A 75 -11.63 7.68 3.10
CA ASN A 75 -10.74 8.31 2.12
C ASN A 75 -10.64 7.46 0.85
N GLN A 76 -11.77 6.95 0.39
CA GLN A 76 -11.80 6.01 -0.74
C GLN A 76 -11.18 6.56 -2.00
N GLU A 77 -11.45 7.83 -2.32
CA GLU A 77 -10.92 8.44 -3.53
C GLU A 77 -9.39 8.44 -3.56
N GLU A 78 -8.79 8.80 -2.44
CA GLU A 78 -7.33 8.79 -2.28
C GLU A 78 -6.77 7.38 -2.46
N ILE A 79 -7.32 6.42 -1.73
CA ILE A 79 -6.80 5.06 -1.70
C ILE A 79 -7.09 4.32 -3.00
N ASP A 80 -8.26 4.53 -3.59
CA ASP A 80 -8.58 3.88 -4.87
C ASP A 80 -7.65 4.39 -5.99
N ARG A 81 -7.25 5.65 -5.94
CA ARG A 81 -6.26 6.17 -6.88
C ARG A 81 -4.93 5.48 -6.68
N GLU A 82 -4.49 5.29 -5.44
CA GLU A 82 -3.24 4.59 -5.13
C GLU A 82 -3.31 3.13 -5.56
N ARG A 83 -4.44 2.47 -5.34
CA ARG A 83 -4.65 1.10 -5.80
C ARG A 83 -4.51 1.00 -7.31
N HIS A 84 -5.11 1.95 -8.03
CA HIS A 84 -5.03 1.98 -9.49
C HIS A 84 -3.59 2.23 -9.96
N GLU A 85 -2.93 3.21 -9.39
CA GLU A 85 -1.55 3.57 -9.77
C GLU A 85 -0.55 2.46 -9.48
N ASN A 86 -0.87 1.56 -8.55
CA ASN A 86 0.00 0.44 -8.19
C ASN A 86 -0.50 -0.89 -8.78
N SER A 87 -1.51 -0.86 -9.64
CA SER A 87 -2.06 -2.06 -10.24
C SER A 87 -1.17 -2.58 -11.36
N TYR A 88 -1.27 -3.88 -11.64
CA TYR A 88 -0.55 -4.48 -12.75
C TYR A 88 -0.92 -3.84 -14.10
N GLU A 89 -2.21 -3.54 -14.28
CA GLU A 89 -2.69 -2.93 -15.52
C GLU A 89 -2.07 -1.55 -15.73
N TYR A 90 -1.98 -0.76 -14.67
CA TYR A 90 -1.36 0.56 -14.75
C TYR A 90 0.12 0.43 -15.14
N TRP A 91 0.85 -0.44 -14.46
CA TRP A 91 2.27 -0.65 -14.75
C TRP A 91 2.49 -1.17 -16.16
N LYS A 92 1.63 -2.10 -16.59
CA LYS A 92 1.70 -2.66 -17.94
C LYS A 92 1.51 -1.57 -19.00
N GLU A 93 0.56 -0.67 -18.77
CA GLU A 93 0.29 0.44 -19.70
C GLU A 93 1.45 1.43 -19.75
N GLN A 94 1.98 1.80 -18.57
CA GLN A 94 3.07 2.77 -18.49
C GLN A 94 4.39 2.26 -19.06
N TYR A 95 4.64 0.98 -18.94
CA TYR A 95 5.91 0.38 -19.33
C TYR A 95 5.74 -0.73 -20.38
N ALA A 96 4.72 -0.61 -21.21
CA ALA A 96 4.39 -1.61 -22.21
C ALA A 96 5.55 -1.89 -23.15
N ASP A 97 6.24 -0.84 -23.60
CA ASP A 97 7.38 -0.99 -24.51
C ASP A 97 8.55 -1.70 -23.83
N ASP A 98 8.84 -1.35 -22.60
CA ASP A 98 9.93 -1.99 -21.83
C ASP A 98 9.61 -3.46 -21.56
N ILE A 99 8.39 -3.78 -21.23
CA ILE A 99 7.96 -5.16 -20.99
C ILE A 99 8.07 -5.98 -22.26
N ARG A 100 7.63 -5.43 -23.38
CA ARG A 100 7.69 -6.11 -24.67
C ARG A 100 9.14 -6.37 -25.10
N GLU A 101 10.00 -5.36 -24.94
CA GLU A 101 11.41 -5.46 -25.27
C GLU A 101 12.08 -6.55 -24.44
N ALA A 102 11.81 -6.60 -23.16
CA ALA A 102 12.35 -7.64 -22.28
C ALA A 102 11.88 -9.03 -22.69
N ALA A 103 10.60 -9.16 -23.09
CA ALA A 103 10.04 -10.43 -23.52
C ALA A 103 10.68 -10.89 -24.84
N GLU A 104 10.90 -9.97 -25.78
CA GLU A 104 11.55 -10.30 -27.05
C GLU A 104 12.99 -10.75 -26.83
N THR A 105 13.71 -10.06 -25.95
CA THR A 105 15.08 -10.42 -25.61
C THR A 105 15.12 -11.80 -24.95
N ALA A 106 14.18 -12.09 -24.07
CA ALA A 106 14.13 -13.37 -23.36
C ALA A 106 13.82 -14.54 -24.28
N SER A 107 13.12 -14.29 -25.38
CA SER A 107 12.75 -15.37 -26.30
C SER A 107 13.84 -15.68 -27.31
N GLU A 108 14.91 -14.93 -27.34
CA GLU A 108 16.07 -15.22 -28.15
C GLU A 108 17.03 -16.12 -27.40
#